data_814e8cd02c8d8019825f929f9d3630bb
#
_entry.id   814e8cd02c8d8019825f929f9d3630bb
#
_cell.length_a   1.000
_cell.length_b   1.000
_cell.length_c   1.000
_cell.angle_alpha   90.00
_cell.angle_beta   90.00
_cell.angle_gamma   90.00
#
_symmetry.space_group_name_H-M   'P 1'
#
loop_
_entity.id
_entity.type
_entity.pdbx_description
1 polymer ?
#
loop_
_entity_poly.entity_id
_entity_poly.type
_entity_poly.pdbx_seq_one_letter_code
_entity_poly.pdbx_strand_id
1 'polypeptide(L)'
;MSWFGQRQGKDGAELVNWAAHSLPGSDGKVGLDGCSYLGVDQWFTAAAVGPHSALKAITPFCTDSNFYGDLTADGGIPTPFVAGIGQAEPRGPQDNPATDPQSVTVAQEADGGPRSYDNKYWQSLDAQRLMRQVVANGIPALSEAGWDDLFPGGDLGDYVAAQNAYFGRPLTAPITMHEPVTGRYQAIVGPWTHGENVNGPVLEGIRLEWFDTWLKGEHTGMASTVTPLHIFENTASQWVDTAAWPPSPSASAYYLGTGGTLNARAPASRGSGTLLWAPATAGNSLTYTSAPLARASVLDGPSDLTVYASSTTTDTEFTATLNVLSPAGTVVKQADGVLLGSQRALDPEQSWYARGVLLQPAHPFTRESQQAVVPGQITRYDISMLANFTLIPAGDRIQVVLTSQPPANFHLPLAPTPQELTHLTGGTYTIDYGPATASALDLPLASPCQFKPSPANWGPPS
;
A
#
# COMPACT_ATOMS: atom_id res chain seq x y z
N MET A 1 -21.35 -16.32 3.86
CA MET A 1 -21.33 -15.06 3.07
C MET A 1 -19.90 -14.85 2.63
N SER A 2 -19.62 -14.32 1.43
CA SER A 2 -18.27 -13.86 1.09
C SER A 2 -18.18 -12.40 1.51
N TRP A 3 -17.03 -11.97 2.03
CA TRP A 3 -16.72 -10.56 2.13
C TRP A 3 -16.58 -10.03 0.72
N PHE A 4 -16.92 -8.77 0.50
CA PHE A 4 -16.85 -8.12 -0.80
C PHE A 4 -17.24 -9.04 -1.98
N GLY A 5 -17.09 -8.58 -3.17
CA GLY A 5 -17.15 -9.39 -4.35
C GLY A 5 -18.37 -9.17 -5.21
N GLN A 6 -18.44 -9.94 -6.28
CA GLN A 6 -19.40 -9.72 -7.37
C GLN A 6 -20.87 -9.78 -6.93
N ARG A 7 -21.21 -10.50 -5.85
CA ARG A 7 -22.58 -10.56 -5.35
C ARG A 7 -22.98 -9.24 -4.75
N GLN A 8 -22.16 -8.70 -3.84
CA GLN A 8 -22.43 -7.39 -3.22
C GLN A 8 -22.45 -6.28 -4.26
N GLY A 9 -21.54 -6.33 -5.25
CA GLY A 9 -21.60 -5.39 -6.38
C GLY A 9 -22.95 -5.44 -7.13
N LYS A 10 -23.55 -6.62 -7.33
CA LYS A 10 -24.89 -6.76 -7.94
C LYS A 10 -25.99 -6.22 -7.03
N ASP A 11 -25.93 -6.57 -5.74
CA ASP A 11 -26.87 -6.07 -4.75
C ASP A 11 -26.79 -4.52 -4.67
N GLY A 12 -25.57 -3.96 -4.70
CA GLY A 12 -25.32 -2.51 -4.79
C GLY A 12 -25.90 -1.88 -6.06
N ALA A 13 -25.73 -2.54 -7.20
CA ALA A 13 -26.31 -2.07 -8.47
C ALA A 13 -27.86 -2.05 -8.46
N GLU A 14 -28.48 -3.04 -7.80
CA GLU A 14 -29.95 -3.06 -7.58
C GLU A 14 -30.37 -1.91 -6.66
N LEU A 15 -29.61 -1.64 -5.58
CA LEU A 15 -29.86 -0.51 -4.69
C LEU A 15 -29.72 0.84 -5.40
N VAL A 16 -28.71 1.01 -6.25
CA VAL A 16 -28.56 2.21 -7.10
C VAL A 16 -29.79 2.40 -7.98
N ASN A 17 -30.25 1.33 -8.63
CA ASN A 17 -31.44 1.39 -9.49
C ASN A 17 -32.70 1.71 -8.69
N TRP A 18 -32.88 1.11 -7.51
CA TRP A 18 -33.98 1.41 -6.61
C TRP A 18 -33.95 2.87 -6.13
N ALA A 19 -32.79 3.37 -5.69
CA ALA A 19 -32.65 4.74 -5.25
C ALA A 19 -32.98 5.76 -6.35
N ALA A 20 -32.57 5.47 -7.56
CA ALA A 20 -32.83 6.34 -8.70
C ALA A 20 -34.30 6.42 -9.11
N HIS A 21 -35.05 5.30 -9.02
CA HIS A 21 -36.37 5.20 -9.62
C HIS A 21 -37.52 5.07 -8.60
N SER A 22 -37.23 4.64 -7.39
CA SER A 22 -38.26 4.33 -6.37
C SER A 22 -38.17 5.18 -5.10
N LEU A 23 -37.00 5.80 -4.86
CA LEU A 23 -36.85 6.67 -3.69
C LEU A 23 -37.60 8.00 -3.90
N PRO A 24 -38.53 8.37 -3.02
CA PRO A 24 -39.24 9.64 -3.16
C PRO A 24 -38.29 10.85 -3.14
N GLY A 25 -38.43 11.73 -4.12
CA GLY A 25 -37.57 12.94 -4.25
C GLY A 25 -36.26 12.72 -5.00
N SER A 26 -35.97 11.49 -5.48
CA SER A 26 -34.81 11.23 -6.34
C SER A 26 -34.95 11.95 -7.68
N ASP A 27 -33.85 12.54 -8.16
CA ASP A 27 -33.75 13.09 -9.53
C ASP A 27 -33.23 12.06 -10.55
N GLY A 28 -33.08 10.80 -10.13
CA GLY A 28 -32.59 9.70 -10.97
C GLY A 28 -31.08 9.59 -11.05
N LYS A 29 -30.33 10.34 -10.23
CA LYS A 29 -28.88 10.28 -10.16
C LYS A 29 -28.43 9.83 -8.78
N VAL A 30 -27.43 8.98 -8.72
CA VAL A 30 -26.89 8.41 -7.48
C VAL A 30 -25.39 8.62 -7.43
N GLY A 31 -24.88 9.02 -6.26
CA GLY A 31 -23.46 8.99 -5.87
C GLY A 31 -23.28 7.99 -4.73
N LEU A 32 -22.10 7.41 -4.60
CA LEU A 32 -21.73 6.57 -3.46
C LEU A 32 -20.57 7.22 -2.71
N ASP A 33 -20.63 7.18 -1.38
CA ASP A 33 -19.62 7.73 -0.48
C ASP A 33 -19.42 6.77 0.68
N GLY A 34 -18.18 6.49 1.06
CA GLY A 34 -17.93 5.61 2.20
C GLY A 34 -16.50 5.13 2.36
N CYS A 35 -16.17 4.81 3.62
CA CYS A 35 -14.86 4.35 4.09
C CYS A 35 -14.80 2.84 4.22
N SER A 36 -13.60 2.28 4.07
CA SER A 36 -13.30 0.89 4.42
C SER A 36 -14.17 -0.08 3.61
N TYR A 37 -14.85 -1.00 4.26
CA TYR A 37 -15.78 -1.92 3.62
C TYR A 37 -16.76 -1.21 2.66
N LEU A 38 -17.32 -0.08 3.10
CA LEU A 38 -18.26 0.72 2.30
C LEU A 38 -17.57 1.43 1.13
N GLY A 39 -16.26 1.65 1.20
CA GLY A 39 -15.44 2.16 0.10
C GLY A 39 -15.17 1.07 -0.93
N VAL A 40 -14.71 -0.10 -0.48
CA VAL A 40 -14.42 -1.25 -1.36
C VAL A 40 -15.66 -1.69 -2.13
N ASP A 41 -16.83 -1.76 -1.48
CA ASP A 41 -18.09 -2.13 -2.14
C ASP A 41 -18.50 -1.18 -3.27
N GLN A 42 -18.05 0.09 -3.25
CA GLN A 42 -18.34 1.03 -4.33
C GLN A 42 -17.68 0.60 -5.64
N TRP A 43 -16.45 0.05 -5.59
CA TRP A 43 -15.76 -0.46 -6.77
C TRP A 43 -16.49 -1.65 -7.39
N PHE A 44 -16.96 -2.60 -6.54
CA PHE A 44 -17.76 -3.73 -7.00
C PHE A 44 -19.09 -3.28 -7.58
N THR A 45 -19.77 -2.32 -6.96
CA THR A 45 -21.00 -1.73 -7.45
C THR A 45 -20.78 -1.00 -8.77
N ALA A 46 -19.74 -0.16 -8.87
CA ALA A 46 -19.40 0.58 -10.08
C ALA A 46 -19.05 -0.36 -11.26
N ALA A 47 -18.46 -1.52 -10.98
CA ALA A 47 -18.21 -2.54 -11.98
C ALA A 47 -19.51 -3.27 -12.43
N ALA A 48 -20.51 -3.39 -11.55
CA ALA A 48 -21.73 -4.16 -11.79
C ALA A 48 -22.87 -3.38 -12.45
N VAL A 49 -22.93 -2.04 -12.31
CA VAL A 49 -24.06 -1.22 -12.75
C VAL A 49 -24.27 -1.16 -14.26
N GLY A 50 -23.27 -1.47 -15.07
CA GLY A 50 -23.31 -1.33 -16.52
C GLY A 50 -23.23 0.12 -17.03
N PRO A 51 -23.06 0.30 -18.35
CA PRO A 51 -23.02 1.62 -18.97
C PRO A 51 -24.37 2.34 -18.88
N HIS A 52 -24.34 3.67 -18.79
CA HIS A 52 -25.51 4.54 -18.70
C HIS A 52 -26.35 4.37 -17.43
N SER A 53 -25.78 3.81 -16.35
CA SER A 53 -26.48 3.64 -15.09
C SER A 53 -26.86 4.97 -14.42
N ALA A 54 -27.72 4.89 -13.40
CA ALA A 54 -28.03 6.01 -12.51
C ALA A 54 -26.83 6.42 -11.64
N LEU A 55 -25.87 5.53 -11.40
CA LEU A 55 -24.62 5.86 -10.68
C LEU A 55 -23.79 6.84 -11.51
N LYS A 56 -23.46 7.99 -10.95
CA LYS A 56 -22.76 9.08 -11.65
C LYS A 56 -21.36 9.32 -11.15
N ALA A 57 -21.08 9.03 -9.88
CA ALA A 57 -19.76 9.16 -9.28
C ALA A 57 -19.65 8.34 -7.99
N ILE A 58 -18.42 8.00 -7.62
CA ILE A 58 -18.11 7.36 -6.35
C ILE A 58 -16.97 8.09 -5.64
N THR A 59 -16.96 8.00 -4.31
CA THR A 59 -15.89 8.49 -3.45
C THR A 59 -15.49 7.38 -2.48
N PRO A 60 -14.78 6.34 -2.95
CA PRO A 60 -14.24 5.29 -2.10
C PRO A 60 -13.05 5.86 -1.31
N PHE A 61 -12.99 5.62 -0.01
CA PHE A 61 -11.86 6.01 0.81
C PHE A 61 -11.51 4.98 1.86
N CYS A 62 -10.25 4.95 2.28
CA CYS A 62 -9.68 3.94 3.16
C CYS A 62 -9.88 2.52 2.59
N THR A 63 -9.57 2.29 1.32
CA THR A 63 -9.86 1.03 0.62
C THR A 63 -8.60 0.22 0.35
N ASP A 64 -8.78 -1.10 0.22
CA ASP A 64 -7.75 -2.01 -0.28
C ASP A 64 -7.86 -2.16 -1.81
N SER A 65 -6.73 -2.34 -2.48
CA SER A 65 -6.70 -2.68 -3.91
C SER A 65 -6.43 -4.17 -4.15
N ASN A 66 -5.67 -4.79 -3.26
CA ASN A 66 -5.26 -6.18 -3.28
C ASN A 66 -5.55 -6.79 -1.91
N PHE A 67 -6.66 -7.48 -1.78
CA PHE A 67 -7.13 -8.00 -0.50
C PHE A 67 -6.14 -8.95 0.17
N TYR A 68 -5.43 -9.77 -0.60
CA TYR A 68 -4.42 -10.66 -0.04
C TYR A 68 -3.25 -9.87 0.57
N GLY A 69 -2.63 -8.99 -0.22
CA GLY A 69 -1.43 -8.26 0.20
C GLY A 69 -1.68 -7.13 1.19
N ASP A 70 -2.87 -6.50 1.12
CA ASP A 70 -3.18 -5.34 1.98
C ASP A 70 -3.76 -5.76 3.34
N LEU A 71 -4.41 -6.94 3.43
CA LEU A 71 -5.18 -7.35 4.62
C LEU A 71 -4.85 -8.73 5.17
N THR A 72 -4.62 -9.70 4.29
CA THR A 72 -4.55 -11.11 4.68
C THR A 72 -3.15 -11.53 5.04
N ALA A 73 -2.18 -11.12 4.22
CA ALA A 73 -0.79 -11.51 4.39
C ALA A 73 0.15 -10.40 3.91
N ASP A 74 0.67 -9.62 4.83
CA ASP A 74 1.66 -8.60 4.51
C ASP A 74 3.03 -9.26 4.27
N GLY A 75 3.63 -9.00 3.11
CA GLY A 75 4.88 -9.64 2.70
C GLY A 75 4.86 -11.17 2.70
N GLY A 76 3.68 -11.79 2.61
CA GLY A 76 3.49 -13.24 2.70
C GLY A 76 3.34 -13.77 4.12
N ILE A 77 3.31 -12.89 5.13
CA ILE A 77 3.11 -13.25 6.54
C ILE A 77 1.63 -13.03 6.89
N PRO A 78 0.91 -14.08 7.35
CA PRO A 78 -0.50 -13.94 7.71
C PRO A 78 -0.74 -12.89 8.77
N THR A 79 -1.70 -11.98 8.54
CA THR A 79 -2.07 -10.95 9.51
C THR A 79 -3.18 -11.45 10.44
N PRO A 80 -3.24 -10.99 11.70
CA PRO A 80 -4.33 -11.33 12.59
C PRO A 80 -5.65 -10.62 12.24
N PHE A 81 -5.65 -9.73 11.26
CA PHE A 81 -6.78 -8.87 10.93
C PHE A 81 -8.00 -9.67 10.46
N VAL A 82 -7.82 -10.59 9.49
CA VAL A 82 -8.89 -11.44 8.98
C VAL A 82 -9.46 -12.32 10.09
N ALA A 83 -8.59 -12.86 10.96
CA ALA A 83 -9.01 -13.63 12.12
C ALA A 83 -9.78 -12.78 13.14
N GLY A 84 -9.34 -11.54 13.38
CA GLY A 84 -9.96 -10.59 14.31
C GLY A 84 -11.35 -10.15 13.86
N ILE A 85 -11.52 -9.76 12.61
CA ILE A 85 -12.83 -9.38 12.06
C ILE A 85 -13.77 -10.58 12.06
N GLY A 86 -13.33 -11.76 11.65
CA GLY A 86 -14.14 -12.96 11.67
C GLY A 86 -14.64 -13.37 13.06
N GLN A 87 -13.97 -12.95 14.13
CA GLN A 87 -14.43 -13.12 15.51
C GLN A 87 -15.36 -12.01 15.99
N ALA A 88 -15.22 -10.81 15.45
CA ALA A 88 -15.99 -9.63 15.87
C ALA A 88 -17.39 -9.56 15.20
N GLU A 89 -17.58 -10.17 14.04
CA GLU A 89 -18.88 -10.19 13.38
C GLU A 89 -19.90 -11.03 14.15
N PRO A 90 -21.11 -10.51 14.40
CA PRO A 90 -22.17 -11.28 15.08
C PRO A 90 -22.59 -12.46 14.19
N ARG A 91 -22.33 -13.66 14.67
CA ARG A 91 -22.75 -14.90 14.01
C ARG A 91 -24.25 -15.11 14.21
N GLY A 92 -24.96 -15.29 13.11
CA GLY A 92 -26.35 -15.71 13.19
C GLY A 92 -26.49 -17.16 13.68
N PRO A 93 -27.67 -17.54 14.24
CA PRO A 93 -27.93 -18.90 14.73
C PRO A 93 -27.76 -20.01 13.69
N GLN A 94 -27.64 -19.64 12.41
CA GLN A 94 -27.51 -20.57 11.28
C GLN A 94 -26.08 -20.67 10.74
N ASP A 95 -25.14 -19.88 11.26
CA ASP A 95 -23.77 -19.87 10.79
C ASP A 95 -23.02 -21.09 11.35
N ASN A 96 -22.65 -21.98 10.44
CA ASN A 96 -21.83 -23.15 10.77
C ASN A 96 -20.35 -22.79 10.60
N PRO A 97 -19.55 -22.78 11.68
CA PRO A 97 -18.12 -22.48 11.62
C PRO A 97 -17.34 -23.34 10.63
N ALA A 98 -17.78 -24.58 10.38
CA ALA A 98 -17.12 -25.48 9.43
C ALA A 98 -17.34 -25.10 7.96
N THR A 99 -18.31 -24.24 7.67
CA THR A 99 -18.66 -23.77 6.31
C THR A 99 -18.61 -22.28 6.16
N ASP A 100 -18.41 -21.56 7.27
CA ASP A 100 -18.20 -20.12 7.25
C ASP A 100 -16.88 -19.79 6.55
N PRO A 101 -16.89 -18.97 5.48
CA PRO A 101 -15.69 -18.68 4.69
C PRO A 101 -14.55 -18.10 5.52
N GLN A 102 -14.83 -17.32 6.55
CA GLN A 102 -13.82 -16.72 7.42
C GLN A 102 -13.16 -17.75 8.32
N SER A 103 -13.96 -18.59 9.00
CA SER A 103 -13.44 -19.68 9.84
C SER A 103 -12.61 -20.67 9.02
N VAL A 104 -13.06 -20.98 7.80
CA VAL A 104 -12.31 -21.84 6.86
C VAL A 104 -11.02 -21.16 6.43
N THR A 105 -11.03 -19.86 6.16
CA THR A 105 -9.84 -19.09 5.78
C THR A 105 -8.81 -19.11 6.92
N VAL A 106 -9.20 -18.74 8.12
CA VAL A 106 -8.32 -18.73 9.30
C VAL A 106 -7.71 -20.12 9.55
N ALA A 107 -8.52 -21.19 9.46
CA ALA A 107 -8.02 -22.55 9.63
C ALA A 107 -7.02 -22.94 8.53
N GLN A 108 -7.28 -22.55 7.28
CA GLN A 108 -6.38 -22.86 6.16
C GLN A 108 -5.09 -22.05 6.20
N GLU A 109 -5.13 -20.82 6.65
CA GLU A 109 -3.93 -20.01 6.88
C GLU A 109 -3.07 -20.63 7.99
N ALA A 110 -3.69 -21.04 9.10
CA ALA A 110 -3.01 -21.68 10.20
C ALA A 110 -2.29 -22.97 9.79
N ASP A 111 -2.87 -23.74 8.87
CA ASP A 111 -2.36 -25.04 8.43
C ASP A 111 -1.45 -24.94 7.17
N GLY A 112 -1.14 -23.74 6.67
CA GLY A 112 -0.44 -23.55 5.39
C GLY A 112 -1.25 -24.07 4.20
N GLY A 113 -2.58 -23.99 4.30
CA GLY A 113 -3.53 -24.41 3.28
C GLY A 113 -3.61 -23.47 2.09
N PRO A 114 -4.57 -23.67 1.16
CA PRO A 114 -4.68 -22.86 -0.04
C PRO A 114 -4.84 -21.35 0.21
N ARG A 115 -5.43 -20.96 1.35
CA ARG A 115 -5.67 -19.57 1.72
C ARG A 115 -4.45 -18.82 2.26
N SER A 116 -3.39 -19.55 2.59
CA SER A 116 -2.10 -18.96 2.96
C SER A 116 -1.36 -18.32 1.80
N TYR A 117 -1.87 -18.46 0.58
CA TYR A 117 -1.24 -17.98 -0.64
C TYR A 117 -2.23 -17.15 -1.46
N ASP A 118 -1.73 -16.15 -2.21
CA ASP A 118 -2.56 -15.49 -3.21
C ASP A 118 -3.04 -16.52 -4.25
N ASN A 119 -4.33 -16.52 -4.47
CA ASN A 119 -5.00 -17.44 -5.36
C ASN A 119 -6.27 -16.81 -5.94
N LYS A 120 -6.97 -17.57 -6.80
CA LYS A 120 -8.20 -17.07 -7.47
C LYS A 120 -9.29 -16.57 -6.51
N TYR A 121 -9.33 -17.05 -5.28
CA TYR A 121 -10.31 -16.55 -4.30
C TYR A 121 -9.97 -15.14 -3.88
N TRP A 122 -8.73 -14.90 -3.41
CA TRP A 122 -8.28 -13.56 -3.03
C TRP A 122 -8.37 -12.60 -4.21
N GLN A 123 -7.88 -13.03 -5.37
CA GLN A 123 -7.96 -12.24 -6.60
C GLN A 123 -9.40 -11.90 -7.03
N SER A 124 -10.41 -12.65 -6.59
CA SER A 124 -11.81 -12.30 -6.84
C SER A 124 -12.34 -11.20 -5.92
N LEU A 125 -11.57 -10.84 -4.90
CA LEU A 125 -11.86 -9.76 -3.95
C LEU A 125 -11.07 -8.48 -4.27
N ASP A 126 -10.11 -8.52 -5.19
CA ASP A 126 -9.29 -7.35 -5.55
C ASP A 126 -10.10 -6.32 -6.34
N ALA A 127 -10.28 -5.13 -5.78
CA ALA A 127 -10.94 -4.01 -6.45
C ALA A 127 -10.17 -3.57 -7.71
N GLN A 128 -8.84 -3.58 -7.66
CA GLN A 128 -7.97 -3.19 -8.78
C GLN A 128 -8.28 -3.94 -10.08
N ARG A 129 -8.65 -5.23 -9.99
CA ARG A 129 -8.98 -6.06 -11.16
C ARG A 129 -10.28 -5.65 -11.86
N LEU A 130 -11.12 -4.86 -11.20
CA LEU A 130 -12.40 -4.39 -11.72
C LEU A 130 -12.27 -3.10 -12.54
N MET A 131 -11.13 -2.40 -12.49
CA MET A 131 -11.01 -1.05 -13.03
C MET A 131 -11.32 -0.93 -14.50
N ARG A 132 -11.01 -1.95 -15.34
CA ARG A 132 -11.42 -1.94 -16.75
C ARG A 132 -12.94 -1.93 -16.91
N GLN A 133 -13.66 -2.61 -16.03
CA GLN A 133 -15.13 -2.65 -16.06
C GLN A 133 -15.73 -1.34 -15.55
N VAL A 134 -15.16 -0.78 -14.45
CA VAL A 134 -15.56 0.54 -13.91
C VAL A 134 -15.41 1.63 -14.98
N VAL A 135 -14.27 1.63 -15.68
CA VAL A 135 -13.98 2.56 -16.78
C VAL A 135 -14.95 2.35 -17.95
N ALA A 136 -15.23 1.10 -18.34
CA ALA A 136 -16.18 0.79 -19.41
C ALA A 136 -17.61 1.23 -19.06
N ASN A 137 -18.00 1.17 -17.79
CA ASN A 137 -19.27 1.69 -17.30
C ASN A 137 -19.30 3.22 -17.20
N GLY A 138 -18.16 3.89 -17.33
CA GLY A 138 -18.03 5.34 -17.33
C GLY A 138 -18.20 5.99 -15.96
N ILE A 139 -17.95 5.27 -14.87
CA ILE A 139 -18.11 5.78 -13.49
C ILE A 139 -16.83 6.48 -13.06
N PRO A 140 -16.85 7.81 -12.80
CA PRO A 140 -15.72 8.54 -12.23
C PRO A 140 -15.56 8.25 -10.73
N ALA A 141 -14.31 8.29 -10.26
CA ALA A 141 -13.98 8.02 -8.86
C ALA A 141 -12.97 9.03 -8.30
N LEU A 142 -13.21 9.46 -7.07
CA LEU A 142 -12.28 10.20 -6.23
C LEU A 142 -11.92 9.32 -5.03
N SER A 143 -10.74 8.71 -5.05
CA SER A 143 -10.21 7.92 -3.93
C SER A 143 -9.57 8.83 -2.88
N GLU A 144 -9.56 8.37 -1.62
CA GLU A 144 -8.90 9.10 -0.54
C GLU A 144 -8.09 8.12 0.33
N ALA A 145 -6.78 8.35 0.41
CA ALA A 145 -5.80 7.48 1.06
C ALA A 145 -5.10 8.17 2.23
N GLY A 146 -4.68 7.39 3.21
CA GLY A 146 -3.81 7.83 4.30
C GLY A 146 -2.45 7.13 4.26
N TRP A 147 -1.35 7.87 4.48
CA TRP A 147 -0.01 7.26 4.61
C TRP A 147 0.11 6.35 5.84
N ASP A 148 -0.70 6.62 6.87
CA ASP A 148 -0.74 5.87 8.13
C ASP A 148 -2.01 4.99 8.25
N ASP A 149 -2.71 4.76 7.12
CA ASP A 149 -3.87 3.88 7.04
C ASP A 149 -3.47 2.40 7.14
N LEU A 150 -4.45 1.53 7.39
CA LEU A 150 -4.29 0.06 7.29
C LEU A 150 -3.98 -0.37 5.85
N PHE A 151 -4.39 0.42 4.85
CA PHE A 151 -4.24 0.16 3.42
C PHE A 151 -3.47 1.28 2.70
N PRO A 152 -2.27 1.65 3.13
CA PRO A 152 -1.60 2.84 2.62
C PRO A 152 -1.27 2.76 1.12
N GLY A 153 -1.25 1.55 0.55
CA GLY A 153 -1.10 1.31 -0.88
C GLY A 153 -2.41 1.18 -1.66
N GLY A 154 -3.53 0.90 -0.96
CA GLY A 154 -4.78 0.47 -1.57
C GLY A 154 -5.41 1.52 -2.49
N ASP A 155 -5.82 2.64 -1.95
CA ASP A 155 -6.46 3.71 -2.74
C ASP A 155 -5.56 4.25 -3.86
N LEU A 156 -4.25 4.32 -3.64
CA LEU A 156 -3.28 4.69 -4.68
C LEU A 156 -3.19 3.63 -5.78
N GLY A 157 -3.23 2.35 -5.40
CA GLY A 157 -3.28 1.24 -6.35
C GLY A 157 -4.54 1.29 -7.21
N ASP A 158 -5.68 1.59 -6.62
CA ASP A 158 -6.95 1.76 -7.33
C ASP A 158 -6.94 2.97 -8.28
N TYR A 159 -6.41 4.12 -7.81
CA TYR A 159 -6.22 5.30 -8.65
C TYR A 159 -5.33 5.00 -9.88
N VAL A 160 -4.17 4.38 -9.66
CA VAL A 160 -3.24 4.00 -10.73
C VAL A 160 -3.92 3.05 -11.71
N ALA A 161 -4.63 2.05 -11.21
CA ALA A 161 -5.33 1.08 -12.05
C ALA A 161 -6.47 1.70 -12.86
N ALA A 162 -7.24 2.62 -12.29
CA ALA A 162 -8.32 3.33 -12.98
C ALA A 162 -7.79 4.24 -14.10
N GLN A 163 -6.73 5.02 -13.82
CA GLN A 163 -6.04 5.82 -14.83
C GLN A 163 -5.48 4.94 -15.96
N ASN A 164 -4.81 3.85 -15.61
CA ASN A 164 -4.24 2.92 -16.58
C ASN A 164 -5.31 2.20 -17.39
N ALA A 165 -6.42 1.78 -16.77
CA ALA A 165 -7.56 1.19 -17.48
C ALA A 165 -8.16 2.14 -18.51
N TYR A 166 -8.28 3.43 -18.17
CA TYR A 166 -8.83 4.46 -19.05
C TYR A 166 -7.99 4.65 -20.34
N PHE A 167 -6.67 4.56 -20.22
CA PHE A 167 -5.75 4.70 -21.36
C PHE A 167 -5.29 3.35 -21.94
N GLY A 168 -5.85 2.23 -21.49
CA GLY A 168 -5.52 0.89 -22.02
C GLY A 168 -4.14 0.36 -21.64
N ARG A 169 -3.52 0.91 -20.59
CA ARG A 169 -2.20 0.49 -20.07
C ARG A 169 -2.33 -0.73 -19.14
N PRO A 170 -1.23 -1.43 -18.79
CA PRO A 170 -1.24 -2.41 -17.71
C PRO A 170 -1.70 -1.77 -16.39
N LEU A 171 -2.58 -2.44 -15.62
CA LEU A 171 -3.24 -1.83 -14.46
C LEU A 171 -2.25 -1.35 -13.39
N THR A 172 -1.18 -2.09 -13.18
CA THR A 172 -0.18 -1.85 -12.14
C THR A 172 1.04 -1.04 -12.60
N ALA A 173 1.07 -0.60 -13.88
CA ALA A 173 2.19 0.19 -14.38
C ALA A 173 2.27 1.56 -13.68
N PRO A 174 3.48 2.07 -13.37
CA PRO A 174 3.62 3.43 -12.86
C PRO A 174 3.11 4.44 -13.90
N ILE A 175 2.58 5.57 -13.42
CA ILE A 175 2.15 6.69 -14.28
C ILE A 175 3.30 7.69 -14.35
N THR A 176 3.94 7.79 -15.50
CA THR A 176 5.07 8.72 -15.69
C THR A 176 4.59 10.14 -16.00
N MET A 177 5.45 11.15 -15.78
CA MET A 177 5.14 12.57 -16.05
C MET A 177 4.77 12.88 -17.52
N HIS A 178 5.05 11.96 -18.45
CA HIS A 178 4.79 12.16 -19.88
C HIS A 178 3.56 11.41 -20.37
N GLU A 179 2.94 10.62 -19.51
CA GLU A 179 1.74 9.87 -19.85
C GLU A 179 0.48 10.71 -19.64
N PRO A 180 -0.53 10.52 -20.50
CA PRO A 180 -1.79 11.20 -20.34
C PRO A 180 -2.51 10.70 -19.09
N VAL A 181 -3.21 11.61 -18.41
CA VAL A 181 -4.09 11.36 -17.28
C VAL A 181 -5.46 11.99 -17.50
N THR A 182 -6.44 11.60 -16.72
CA THR A 182 -7.81 12.13 -16.82
C THR A 182 -8.31 12.59 -15.44
N GLY A 183 -9.05 13.69 -15.40
CA GLY A 183 -9.74 14.17 -14.21
C GLY A 183 -10.96 13.31 -13.79
N ARG A 184 -11.25 12.21 -14.52
CA ARG A 184 -12.32 11.27 -14.13
C ARG A 184 -11.93 10.36 -12.98
N TYR A 185 -10.65 10.13 -12.78
CA TYR A 185 -10.12 9.30 -11.70
C TYR A 185 -9.08 10.12 -10.96
N GLN A 186 -9.37 10.45 -9.73
CA GLN A 186 -8.53 11.29 -8.88
C GLN A 186 -8.25 10.60 -7.56
N ALA A 187 -7.17 10.98 -6.90
CA ALA A 187 -6.89 10.56 -5.55
C ALA A 187 -6.43 11.72 -4.68
N ILE A 188 -6.80 11.68 -3.42
CA ILE A 188 -6.32 12.55 -2.35
C ILE A 188 -5.52 11.68 -1.39
N VAL A 189 -4.33 12.11 -1.01
CA VAL A 189 -3.47 11.35 -0.09
C VAL A 189 -2.89 12.28 0.96
N GLY A 190 -2.89 11.84 2.22
CA GLY A 190 -2.32 12.63 3.31
C GLY A 190 -1.92 11.80 4.53
N PRO A 191 -1.49 12.45 5.62
CA PRO A 191 -0.98 11.79 6.82
C PRO A 191 -2.13 11.33 7.74
N TRP A 192 -3.05 10.55 7.22
CA TRP A 192 -4.22 10.08 7.95
C TRP A 192 -4.09 8.59 8.28
N THR A 193 -4.72 8.19 9.38
CA THR A 193 -4.94 6.80 9.77
C THR A 193 -6.30 6.32 9.28
N HIS A 194 -6.57 5.02 9.46
CA HIS A 194 -7.84 4.42 9.04
C HIS A 194 -9.04 5.07 9.73
N GLY A 195 -9.89 5.73 8.98
CA GLY A 195 -11.09 6.39 9.47
C GLY A 195 -10.88 7.72 10.20
N GLU A 196 -9.62 8.17 10.41
CA GLU A 196 -9.35 9.53 10.91
C GLU A 196 -9.44 10.56 9.78
N ASN A 197 -9.97 11.73 10.13
CA ASN A 197 -10.11 12.90 9.24
C ASN A 197 -11.00 12.70 8.00
N VAL A 198 -11.50 11.51 7.75
CA VAL A 198 -12.46 11.25 6.66
C VAL A 198 -13.75 12.09 6.75
N ASN A 199 -14.07 12.61 7.93
CA ASN A 199 -15.21 13.50 8.19
C ASN A 199 -14.75 14.93 8.53
N GLY A 200 -13.53 15.30 8.18
CA GLY A 200 -13.04 16.67 8.36
C GLY A 200 -13.64 17.63 7.31
N PRO A 201 -13.90 18.89 7.68
CA PRO A 201 -14.64 19.83 6.82
C PRO A 201 -13.94 20.11 5.47
N VAL A 202 -12.63 19.95 5.40
CA VAL A 202 -11.87 20.12 4.15
C VAL A 202 -12.15 18.96 3.21
N LEU A 203 -12.00 17.71 3.67
CA LEU A 203 -12.20 16.52 2.84
C LEU A 203 -13.66 16.34 2.45
N GLU A 204 -14.59 16.61 3.38
CA GLU A 204 -16.03 16.66 3.07
C GLU A 204 -16.35 17.71 2.00
N GLY A 205 -15.72 18.88 2.07
CA GLY A 205 -15.86 19.93 1.07
C GLY A 205 -15.37 19.51 -0.32
N ILE A 206 -14.26 18.79 -0.39
CA ILE A 206 -13.71 18.26 -1.65
C ILE A 206 -14.63 17.17 -2.23
N ARG A 207 -15.15 16.24 -1.39
CA ARG A 207 -16.12 15.24 -1.84
C ARG A 207 -17.42 15.88 -2.31
N LEU A 208 -17.88 16.94 -1.64
CA LEU A 208 -19.06 17.71 -2.09
C LEU A 208 -18.79 18.34 -3.47
N GLU A 209 -17.65 18.97 -3.68
CA GLU A 209 -17.25 19.53 -4.98
C GLU A 209 -17.19 18.47 -6.09
N TRP A 210 -16.72 17.25 -5.74
CA TRP A 210 -16.76 16.09 -6.63
C TRP A 210 -18.17 15.73 -7.06
N PHE A 211 -19.11 15.63 -6.12
CA PHE A 211 -20.50 15.33 -6.42
C PHE A 211 -21.21 16.48 -7.13
N ASP A 212 -20.91 17.74 -6.83
CA ASP A 212 -21.41 18.88 -7.58
C ASP A 212 -20.99 18.81 -9.05
N THR A 213 -19.75 18.39 -9.30
CA THR A 213 -19.25 18.16 -10.67
C THR A 213 -20.05 17.09 -11.41
N TRP A 214 -20.20 15.90 -10.82
CA TRP A 214 -20.70 14.73 -11.56
C TRP A 214 -22.18 14.48 -11.44
N LEU A 215 -22.83 14.86 -10.34
CA LEU A 215 -24.28 14.71 -10.15
C LEU A 215 -25.04 15.94 -10.65
N LYS A 216 -24.56 17.13 -10.31
CA LYS A 216 -25.22 18.38 -10.71
C LYS A 216 -24.74 18.91 -12.06
N GLY A 217 -23.55 18.50 -12.50
CA GLY A 217 -22.95 18.98 -13.75
C GLY A 217 -22.35 20.38 -13.62
N GLU A 218 -21.94 20.77 -12.43
CA GLU A 218 -21.32 22.06 -12.18
C GLU A 218 -19.88 22.11 -12.69
N HIS A 219 -19.43 23.26 -13.13
CA HIS A 219 -18.08 23.47 -13.65
C HIS A 219 -17.12 23.87 -12.52
N THR A 220 -16.81 22.93 -11.62
CA THR A 220 -15.92 23.17 -10.47
C THR A 220 -14.44 23.18 -10.84
N GLY A 221 -14.08 22.64 -12.00
CA GLY A 221 -12.69 22.42 -12.41
C GLY A 221 -12.17 21.01 -12.21
N MET A 222 -12.77 20.21 -11.30
CA MET A 222 -12.28 18.87 -10.96
C MET A 222 -12.24 17.95 -12.19
N ALA A 223 -13.30 17.92 -13.01
CA ALA A 223 -13.35 17.06 -14.20
C ALA A 223 -12.28 17.38 -15.25
N SER A 224 -11.71 18.58 -15.25
CA SER A 224 -10.72 19.07 -16.23
C SER A 224 -9.31 19.15 -15.69
N THR A 225 -9.06 18.70 -14.45
CA THR A 225 -7.71 18.71 -13.89
C THR A 225 -6.75 17.85 -14.72
N VAL A 226 -5.52 18.32 -14.85
CA VAL A 226 -4.39 17.61 -15.49
C VAL A 226 -3.39 17.09 -14.46
N THR A 227 -3.68 17.27 -13.19
CA THR A 227 -2.90 16.80 -12.04
C THR A 227 -3.83 16.14 -11.04
N PRO A 228 -4.36 14.93 -11.38
CA PRO A 228 -5.44 14.29 -10.65
C PRO A 228 -5.01 13.59 -9.34
N LEU A 229 -3.75 13.67 -8.97
CA LEU A 229 -3.26 13.18 -7.68
C LEU A 229 -2.92 14.38 -6.79
N HIS A 230 -3.65 14.49 -5.68
CA HIS A 230 -3.59 15.58 -4.72
C HIS A 230 -2.99 15.07 -3.41
N ILE A 231 -1.79 15.53 -3.07
CA ILE A 231 -1.06 15.05 -1.90
C ILE A 231 -0.95 16.18 -0.88
N PHE A 232 -1.38 15.94 0.36
CA PHE A 232 -1.08 16.85 1.45
C PHE A 232 0.28 16.49 2.06
N GLU A 233 1.26 17.34 1.84
CA GLU A 233 2.61 17.20 2.38
C GLU A 233 2.66 17.83 3.78
N ASN A 234 2.89 16.99 4.81
CA ASN A 234 2.71 17.36 6.21
C ASN A 234 3.83 18.28 6.74
N THR A 235 5.08 18.08 6.30
CA THR A 235 6.24 18.85 6.80
C THR A 235 6.15 20.34 6.42
N ALA A 236 5.75 20.63 5.19
CA ALA A 236 5.52 21.99 4.72
C ALA A 236 4.06 22.45 4.89
N SER A 237 3.18 21.54 5.37
CA SER A 237 1.74 21.82 5.54
C SER A 237 1.09 22.41 4.29
N GLN A 238 1.28 21.75 3.15
CA GLN A 238 0.80 22.24 1.85
C GLN A 238 0.29 21.12 0.96
N TRP A 239 -0.67 21.45 0.10
CA TRP A 239 -1.11 20.57 -0.97
C TRP A 239 -0.14 20.62 -2.15
N VAL A 240 0.12 19.46 -2.74
CA VAL A 240 0.92 19.26 -3.95
C VAL A 240 0.11 18.46 -4.94
N ASP A 241 -0.02 18.96 -6.17
CA ASP A 241 -0.72 18.26 -7.23
C ASP A 241 0.27 17.68 -8.23
N THR A 242 0.03 16.45 -8.66
CA THR A 242 0.86 15.77 -9.67
C THR A 242 0.01 14.94 -10.64
N ALA A 243 0.55 14.75 -11.85
CA ALA A 243 -0.02 13.83 -12.84
C ALA A 243 0.58 12.42 -12.74
N ALA A 244 1.75 12.27 -12.13
CA ALA A 244 2.52 11.04 -12.11
C ALA A 244 2.44 10.33 -10.75
N TRP A 245 2.58 9.01 -10.79
CA TRP A 245 2.80 8.19 -9.60
C TRP A 245 3.69 6.98 -9.92
N PRO A 246 4.85 6.81 -9.25
CA PRO A 246 5.48 7.83 -8.38
C PRO A 246 5.83 9.11 -9.18
N PRO A 247 5.85 10.30 -8.52
CA PRO A 247 6.05 11.56 -9.23
C PRO A 247 7.40 11.71 -9.89
N SER A 248 8.45 11.12 -9.34
CA SER A 248 9.81 11.24 -9.85
C SER A 248 10.38 9.90 -10.34
N PRO A 249 11.04 9.87 -11.50
CA PRO A 249 11.73 8.68 -11.98
C PRO A 249 13.15 8.54 -11.38
N SER A 250 13.47 9.21 -10.28
CA SER A 250 14.79 9.16 -9.64
C SER A 250 14.86 8.03 -8.61
N ALA A 251 16.04 7.44 -8.48
CA ALA A 251 16.36 6.50 -7.43
C ALA A 251 17.73 6.85 -6.83
N SER A 252 17.83 6.73 -5.52
CA SER A 252 19.07 6.94 -4.75
C SER A 252 19.33 5.73 -3.88
N ALA A 253 20.46 5.07 -4.10
CA ALA A 253 20.88 3.91 -3.32
C ALA A 253 21.67 4.34 -2.08
N TYR A 254 21.30 3.78 -0.93
CA TYR A 254 22.01 3.90 0.34
C TYR A 254 22.41 2.51 0.82
N TYR A 255 23.71 2.21 0.80
CA TYR A 255 24.24 0.90 1.13
C TYR A 255 24.43 0.70 2.62
N LEU A 256 23.99 -0.44 3.11
CA LEU A 256 24.22 -0.87 4.49
C LEU A 256 25.71 -1.13 4.70
N GLY A 257 26.24 -0.71 5.86
CA GLY A 257 27.65 -0.85 6.18
C GLY A 257 27.94 -1.13 7.65
N THR A 258 29.17 -1.51 7.91
CA THR A 258 29.65 -1.78 9.27
C THR A 258 29.42 -0.58 10.19
N GLY A 259 29.12 -0.87 11.46
CA GLY A 259 28.87 0.18 12.45
C GLY A 259 27.54 0.88 12.30
N GLY A 260 26.57 0.30 11.62
CA GLY A 260 25.22 0.87 11.46
C GLY A 260 25.18 2.09 10.55
N THR A 261 25.98 2.10 9.48
CA THR A 261 26.03 3.22 8.53
C THR A 261 25.18 2.94 7.28
N LEU A 262 24.53 3.99 6.75
CA LEU A 262 23.98 4.03 5.39
C LEU A 262 24.84 4.93 4.53
N ASN A 263 25.41 4.39 3.45
CA ASN A 263 26.40 5.08 2.63
C ASN A 263 25.92 5.23 1.19
N ALA A 264 26.12 6.39 0.59
CA ALA A 264 25.81 6.64 -0.82
C ALA A 264 26.74 5.90 -1.80
N ARG A 265 27.73 5.16 -1.30
CA ARG A 265 28.65 4.34 -2.11
C ARG A 265 28.62 2.90 -1.62
N ALA A 266 28.65 1.98 -2.56
CA ALA A 266 28.73 0.55 -2.25
C ALA A 266 29.98 0.24 -1.39
N PRO A 267 29.86 -0.73 -0.46
CA PRO A 267 30.97 -1.10 0.41
C PRO A 267 32.14 -1.69 -0.40
N ALA A 268 33.36 -1.25 -0.11
CA ALA A 268 34.58 -1.74 -0.74
C ALA A 268 35.11 -3.04 -0.08
N SER A 269 34.67 -3.34 1.13
CA SER A 269 35.07 -4.51 1.91
C SER A 269 33.84 -5.27 2.44
N ARG A 270 34.04 -6.53 2.78
CA ARG A 270 32.99 -7.35 3.39
C ARG A 270 32.75 -6.93 4.84
N GLY A 271 31.51 -7.01 5.25
CA GLY A 271 31.04 -6.86 6.60
C GLY A 271 29.73 -7.60 6.80
N SER A 272 29.28 -7.75 8.03
CA SER A 272 28.00 -8.36 8.33
C SER A 272 27.40 -7.80 9.62
N GLY A 273 26.07 -7.92 9.75
CA GLY A 273 25.31 -7.72 10.96
C GLY A 273 24.55 -9.00 11.31
N THR A 274 24.16 -9.14 12.56
CA THR A 274 23.46 -10.34 13.04
C THR A 274 22.10 -9.97 13.63
N LEU A 275 21.04 -10.58 13.11
CA LEU A 275 19.72 -10.58 13.71
C LEU A 275 19.44 -11.93 14.38
N LEU A 276 18.81 -11.87 15.53
CA LEU A 276 18.33 -13.04 16.26
C LEU A 276 16.82 -13.12 16.13
N TRP A 277 16.35 -14.28 15.77
CA TRP A 277 14.94 -14.63 15.83
C TRP A 277 14.72 -15.63 16.96
N ALA A 278 13.76 -15.37 17.83
CA ALA A 278 13.30 -16.35 18.81
C ALA A 278 11.78 -16.21 18.99
N PRO A 279 11.02 -17.29 18.91
CA PRO A 279 9.59 -17.26 19.19
C PRO A 279 9.33 -16.67 20.57
N ALA A 280 8.32 -15.80 20.69
CA ALA A 280 7.88 -15.17 21.93
C ALA A 280 8.91 -14.25 22.65
N THR A 281 10.05 -13.98 22.05
CA THR A 281 10.98 -12.97 22.56
C THR A 281 11.30 -11.97 21.47
N ALA A 282 11.29 -10.67 21.80
CA ALA A 282 11.75 -9.65 20.87
C ALA A 282 13.21 -9.96 20.49
N GLY A 283 13.45 -10.11 19.17
CA GLY A 283 14.81 -10.20 18.63
C GLY A 283 15.58 -8.89 18.84
N ASN A 284 16.82 -8.86 18.40
CA ASN A 284 17.55 -7.61 18.28
C ASN A 284 17.17 -6.88 16.99
N SER A 285 17.53 -5.62 16.91
CA SER A 285 17.44 -4.81 15.70
C SER A 285 18.82 -4.46 15.16
N LEU A 286 18.90 -4.24 13.85
CA LEU A 286 20.04 -3.60 13.19
C LEU A 286 19.58 -2.24 12.68
N THR A 287 20.23 -1.19 13.14
CA THR A 287 19.92 0.20 12.77
C THR A 287 21.02 0.76 11.90
N TYR A 288 20.67 1.30 10.75
CA TYR A 288 21.60 1.93 9.81
C TYR A 288 21.17 3.37 9.57
N THR A 289 22.10 4.31 9.70
CA THR A 289 21.82 5.75 9.63
C THR A 289 22.77 6.43 8.65
N SER A 290 22.24 7.30 7.81
CA SER A 290 23.00 8.07 6.82
C SER A 290 23.79 9.21 7.48
N ALA A 291 24.75 9.78 6.75
CA ALA A 291 25.21 11.12 7.02
C ALA A 291 24.02 12.12 6.88
N PRO A 292 24.12 13.33 7.48
CA PRO A 292 23.12 14.37 7.26
C PRO A 292 22.95 14.66 5.78
N LEU A 293 21.72 14.82 5.31
CA LEU A 293 21.44 15.20 3.93
C LEU A 293 22.01 16.61 3.66
N ALA A 294 22.82 16.73 2.62
CA ALA A 294 23.42 18.00 2.25
C ALA A 294 22.39 19.01 1.68
N ARG A 295 21.24 18.53 1.21
CA ARG A 295 20.15 19.31 0.63
C ARG A 295 18.82 18.69 1.06
N ALA A 296 17.80 19.54 1.14
CA ALA A 296 16.43 19.06 1.29
C ALA A 296 16.06 18.18 0.09
N SER A 297 15.32 17.12 0.35
CA SER A 297 14.84 16.16 -0.63
C SER A 297 13.39 15.79 -0.34
N VAL A 298 12.65 15.36 -1.34
CA VAL A 298 11.32 14.76 -1.15
C VAL A 298 11.44 13.26 -1.38
N LEU A 299 11.02 12.48 -0.41
CA LEU A 299 10.70 11.06 -0.61
C LEU A 299 9.34 11.02 -1.32
N ASP A 300 9.26 10.47 -2.52
CA ASP A 300 8.10 10.64 -3.40
C ASP A 300 7.62 9.34 -4.05
N GLY A 301 7.51 8.29 -3.27
CA GLY A 301 6.99 7.00 -3.74
C GLY A 301 7.39 5.81 -2.88
N PRO A 302 7.21 4.59 -3.42
CA PRO A 302 7.63 3.36 -2.78
C PRO A 302 9.15 3.21 -2.76
N SER A 303 9.66 2.40 -1.86
CA SER A 303 11.08 2.14 -1.68
C SER A 303 11.35 0.64 -1.62
N ASP A 304 12.58 0.23 -1.94
CA ASP A 304 13.05 -1.15 -1.75
C ASP A 304 14.18 -1.21 -0.74
N LEU A 305 14.11 -2.19 0.16
CA LEU A 305 15.25 -2.59 0.95
C LEU A 305 15.75 -3.95 0.45
N THR A 306 16.75 -3.95 -0.42
CA THR A 306 17.48 -5.18 -0.78
C THR A 306 18.35 -5.64 0.39
N VAL A 307 18.13 -6.87 0.87
CA VAL A 307 18.93 -7.51 1.91
C VAL A 307 19.55 -8.79 1.36
N TYR A 308 20.88 -8.91 1.48
CA TYR A 308 21.58 -10.18 1.28
C TYR A 308 21.81 -10.81 2.64
N ALA A 309 21.24 -11.99 2.87
CA ALA A 309 21.36 -12.66 4.16
C ALA A 309 21.48 -14.16 4.04
N SER A 310 22.20 -14.78 4.97
CA SER A 310 22.13 -16.20 5.25
C SER A 310 21.41 -16.44 6.58
N SER A 311 20.76 -17.59 6.71
CA SER A 311 20.02 -17.98 7.91
C SER A 311 20.44 -19.36 8.41
N THR A 312 20.27 -19.63 9.68
CA THR A 312 20.35 -20.96 10.28
C THR A 312 19.03 -21.73 10.17
N THR A 313 17.95 -21.07 9.70
CA THR A 313 16.60 -21.62 9.58
C THR A 313 16.24 -21.91 8.12
N THR A 314 15.16 -22.67 7.90
CA THR A 314 14.63 -23.01 6.58
C THR A 314 13.64 -21.99 6.02
N ASP A 315 13.32 -20.96 6.79
CA ASP A 315 12.62 -19.75 6.37
C ASP A 315 13.10 -18.56 7.18
N THR A 316 12.77 -17.35 6.74
CA THR A 316 13.16 -16.10 7.40
C THR A 316 12.00 -15.12 7.39
N GLU A 317 11.95 -14.24 8.37
CA GLU A 317 11.08 -13.07 8.39
C GLU A 317 11.94 -11.82 8.52
N PHE A 318 11.72 -10.86 7.64
CA PHE A 318 12.36 -9.56 7.72
C PHE A 318 11.30 -8.48 7.81
N THR A 319 11.46 -7.61 8.80
CA THR A 319 10.69 -6.38 8.93
C THR A 319 11.63 -5.19 8.89
N ALA A 320 11.29 -4.19 8.09
CA ALA A 320 12.05 -2.98 7.94
C ALA A 320 11.19 -1.75 8.25
N THR A 321 11.77 -0.76 8.92
CA THR A 321 11.14 0.54 9.17
C THR A 321 12.05 1.63 8.66
N LEU A 322 11.54 2.46 7.76
CA LEU A 322 12.20 3.66 7.25
C LEU A 322 11.83 4.86 8.12
N ASN A 323 12.84 5.55 8.62
CA ASN A 323 12.68 6.73 9.46
C ASN A 323 13.44 7.93 8.87
N VAL A 324 12.96 9.12 9.19
CA VAL A 324 13.72 10.37 9.12
C VAL A 324 14.09 10.80 10.52
N LEU A 325 15.36 11.11 10.72
CA LEU A 325 15.92 11.53 12.01
C LEU A 325 16.38 13.00 11.91
N SER A 326 15.75 13.88 12.68
CA SER A 326 16.11 15.29 12.74
C SER A 326 17.44 15.52 13.44
N PRO A 327 18.11 16.68 13.25
CA PRO A 327 19.31 17.03 14.01
C PRO A 327 19.10 17.09 15.54
N ALA A 328 17.85 17.32 15.96
CA ALA A 328 17.48 17.32 17.39
C ALA A 328 17.26 15.91 17.96
N GLY A 329 17.34 14.86 17.11
CA GLY A 329 17.13 13.47 17.52
C GLY A 329 15.67 13.01 17.48
N THR A 330 14.76 13.81 16.93
CA THR A 330 13.38 13.37 16.71
C THR A 330 13.35 12.36 15.57
N VAL A 331 12.73 11.21 15.80
CA VAL A 331 12.53 10.14 14.82
C VAL A 331 11.09 10.18 14.32
N VAL A 332 10.91 10.26 13.02
CA VAL A 332 9.59 10.20 12.37
C VAL A 332 9.60 9.02 11.39
N LYS A 333 8.71 8.05 11.63
CA LYS A 333 8.50 6.92 10.73
C LYS A 333 7.95 7.43 9.39
N GLN A 334 8.46 6.87 8.30
CA GLN A 334 8.03 7.18 6.95
C GLN A 334 7.35 6.00 6.27
N ALA A 335 7.88 4.82 6.44
CA ALA A 335 7.37 3.62 5.79
C ALA A 335 7.77 2.36 6.58
N ASP A 336 7.01 1.32 6.39
CA ASP A 336 7.33 -0.03 6.84
C ASP A 336 7.34 -0.99 5.65
N GLY A 337 8.00 -2.13 5.81
CA GLY A 337 7.97 -3.23 4.87
C GLY A 337 8.29 -4.55 5.57
N VAL A 338 7.72 -5.62 5.06
CA VAL A 338 7.93 -6.97 5.60
C VAL A 338 8.04 -7.98 4.48
N LEU A 339 8.77 -9.07 4.71
CA LEU A 339 8.89 -10.16 3.75
C LEU A 339 9.17 -11.49 4.45
N LEU A 340 8.34 -12.48 4.15
CA LEU A 340 8.61 -13.88 4.44
C LEU A 340 9.60 -14.43 3.41
N GLY A 341 10.72 -14.98 3.86
CA GLY A 341 11.82 -15.37 2.99
C GLY A 341 11.48 -16.41 1.95
N SER A 342 10.58 -17.34 2.25
CA SER A 342 10.08 -18.30 1.28
C SER A 342 9.21 -17.69 0.19
N GLN A 343 8.69 -16.48 0.40
CA GLN A 343 7.85 -15.75 -0.56
C GLN A 343 8.60 -14.65 -1.34
N ARG A 344 9.93 -14.70 -1.33
CA ARG A 344 10.81 -13.69 -1.94
C ARG A 344 10.87 -13.68 -3.47
N ALA A 345 10.18 -14.60 -4.14
CA ALA A 345 10.16 -14.59 -5.62
C ALA A 345 9.65 -13.25 -6.14
N LEU A 346 10.37 -12.65 -7.09
CA LEU A 346 9.94 -11.41 -7.73
C LEU A 346 9.13 -11.68 -8.98
N ASP A 347 8.13 -10.85 -9.22
CA ASP A 347 7.49 -10.65 -10.51
C ASP A 347 8.07 -9.39 -11.17
N PRO A 348 9.03 -9.51 -12.10
CA PRO A 348 9.67 -8.35 -12.71
C PRO A 348 8.72 -7.50 -13.57
N GLU A 349 7.60 -8.08 -14.06
CA GLU A 349 6.63 -7.38 -14.89
C GLU A 349 5.69 -6.49 -14.06
N GLN A 350 5.45 -6.87 -12.82
CA GLN A 350 4.64 -6.10 -11.87
C GLN A 350 5.49 -5.16 -10.98
N SER A 351 6.80 -5.40 -10.92
CA SER A 351 7.72 -4.57 -10.12
C SER A 351 8.02 -3.23 -10.80
N TRP A 352 8.20 -2.18 -10.00
CA TRP A 352 8.50 -0.85 -10.52
C TRP A 352 9.99 -0.52 -10.43
N TYR A 353 10.52 0.01 -11.54
CA TYR A 353 11.92 0.37 -11.67
C TYR A 353 12.07 1.83 -12.08
N ALA A 354 12.98 2.55 -11.42
CA ALA A 354 13.43 3.87 -11.86
C ALA A 354 14.86 3.75 -12.42
N ARG A 355 15.00 3.95 -13.73
CA ARG A 355 16.31 3.86 -14.42
C ARG A 355 17.06 2.54 -14.16
N GLY A 356 16.32 1.45 -14.02
CA GLY A 356 16.87 0.11 -13.77
C GLY A 356 17.13 -0.21 -12.29
N VAL A 357 16.82 0.70 -11.37
CA VAL A 357 16.85 0.46 -9.93
C VAL A 357 15.44 0.05 -9.48
N LEU A 358 15.33 -1.05 -8.74
CA LEU A 358 14.08 -1.55 -8.18
C LEU A 358 13.62 -0.60 -7.07
N LEU A 359 12.39 -0.10 -7.16
CA LEU A 359 11.77 0.76 -6.13
C LEU A 359 10.57 0.11 -5.47
N GLN A 360 9.82 -0.68 -6.22
CA GLN A 360 8.69 -1.42 -5.67
C GLN A 360 8.77 -2.87 -6.13
N PRO A 361 9.35 -3.76 -5.31
CA PRO A 361 9.30 -5.20 -5.57
C PRO A 361 7.85 -5.69 -5.53
N ALA A 362 7.45 -6.43 -6.54
CA ALA A 362 6.20 -7.18 -6.54
C ALA A 362 6.49 -8.67 -6.35
N HIS A 363 5.82 -9.27 -5.38
CA HIS A 363 5.94 -10.68 -5.08
C HIS A 363 4.62 -11.37 -5.43
N PRO A 364 4.62 -12.51 -6.16
CA PRO A 364 3.39 -13.19 -6.53
C PRO A 364 2.64 -13.82 -5.36
N PHE A 365 3.32 -14.13 -4.26
CA PHE A 365 2.80 -14.77 -3.05
C PHE A 365 1.98 -16.05 -3.31
N THR A 366 2.16 -16.67 -4.48
CA THR A 366 1.49 -17.91 -4.84
C THR A 366 2.23 -19.12 -4.26
N ARG A 367 1.54 -20.26 -4.13
CA ARG A 367 2.18 -21.50 -3.71
C ARG A 367 3.29 -21.93 -4.68
N GLU A 368 3.08 -21.71 -5.97
CA GLU A 368 4.02 -22.06 -7.04
C GLU A 368 5.27 -21.20 -7.05
N SER A 369 5.17 -19.95 -6.59
CA SER A 369 6.30 -19.02 -6.50
C SER A 369 7.15 -19.21 -5.24
N GLN A 370 6.70 -20.02 -4.28
CA GLN A 370 7.42 -20.26 -3.03
C GLN A 370 8.82 -20.87 -3.28
N GLN A 371 9.82 -20.33 -2.60
CA GLN A 371 11.21 -20.73 -2.72
C GLN A 371 11.79 -21.03 -1.34
N ALA A 372 12.24 -22.26 -1.11
CA ALA A 372 12.86 -22.64 0.16
C ALA A 372 14.08 -21.76 0.49
N VAL A 373 14.23 -21.39 1.75
CA VAL A 373 15.45 -20.82 2.29
C VAL A 373 16.39 -21.96 2.65
N VAL A 374 17.64 -21.92 2.11
CA VAL A 374 18.65 -22.95 2.39
C VAL A 374 19.56 -22.44 3.50
N PRO A 375 19.61 -23.11 4.67
CA PRO A 375 20.47 -22.70 5.77
C PRO A 375 21.93 -22.54 5.36
N GLY A 376 22.53 -21.42 5.76
CA GLY A 376 23.92 -21.07 5.45
C GLY A 376 24.16 -20.49 4.05
N GLN A 377 23.17 -20.53 3.15
CA GLN A 377 23.29 -19.91 1.83
C GLN A 377 22.91 -18.44 1.88
N ILE A 378 23.77 -17.57 1.34
CA ILE A 378 23.43 -16.15 1.15
C ILE A 378 22.35 -16.06 0.07
N THR A 379 21.25 -15.41 0.41
CA THR A 379 20.08 -15.22 -0.46
C THR A 379 19.73 -13.73 -0.50
N ARG A 380 19.23 -13.26 -1.64
CA ARG A 380 18.72 -11.91 -1.81
C ARG A 380 17.23 -11.87 -1.42
N TYR A 381 16.87 -10.83 -0.68
CA TYR A 381 15.51 -10.50 -0.29
C TYR A 381 15.28 -9.04 -0.67
N ASP A 382 14.22 -8.77 -1.43
CA ASP A 382 13.81 -7.42 -1.81
C ASP A 382 12.53 -7.11 -1.01
N ILE A 383 12.65 -6.22 -0.02
CA ILE A 383 11.57 -5.88 0.90
C ILE A 383 10.88 -4.62 0.40
N SER A 384 9.64 -4.78 -0.08
CA SER A 384 8.82 -3.65 -0.49
C SER A 384 8.50 -2.78 0.72
N MET A 385 8.91 -1.53 0.68
CA MET A 385 8.56 -0.53 1.69
C MET A 385 7.37 0.27 1.19
N LEU A 386 6.41 0.52 2.06
CA LEU A 386 5.22 1.32 1.73
C LEU A 386 5.60 2.67 1.13
N ALA A 387 4.76 3.14 0.23
CA ALA A 387 4.96 4.44 -0.39
C ALA A 387 4.73 5.58 0.60
N ASN A 388 5.44 6.69 0.40
CA ASN A 388 5.21 7.94 1.13
C ASN A 388 5.52 9.15 0.24
N PHE A 389 5.04 10.31 0.66
CA PHE A 389 5.42 11.60 0.08
C PHE A 389 5.71 12.58 1.21
N THR A 390 6.98 12.87 1.44
CA THR A 390 7.39 13.74 2.55
C THR A 390 8.64 14.54 2.22
N LEU A 391 8.66 15.80 2.63
CA LEU A 391 9.84 16.66 2.59
C LEU A 391 10.79 16.29 3.71
N ILE A 392 12.01 15.94 3.36
CA ILE A 392 13.12 15.69 4.28
C ILE A 392 14.05 16.93 4.25
N PRO A 393 14.12 17.71 5.32
CA PRO A 393 14.97 18.89 5.41
C PRO A 393 16.46 18.59 5.22
N ALA A 394 17.23 19.60 4.78
CA ALA A 394 18.68 19.52 4.83
C ALA A 394 19.16 19.40 6.28
N GLY A 395 20.12 18.53 6.53
CA GLY A 395 20.63 18.24 7.89
C GLY A 395 19.97 17.04 8.56
N ASP A 396 18.77 16.63 8.11
CA ASP A 396 18.14 15.40 8.58
C ASP A 396 18.87 14.18 8.03
N ARG A 397 18.61 13.03 8.64
CA ARG A 397 19.23 11.75 8.29
C ARG A 397 18.17 10.72 7.92
N ILE A 398 18.49 9.88 6.98
CA ILE A 398 17.72 8.69 6.65
C ILE A 398 18.19 7.56 7.57
N GLN A 399 17.25 6.82 8.13
CA GLN A 399 17.53 5.67 8.98
C GLN A 399 16.64 4.50 8.57
N VAL A 400 17.23 3.32 8.46
CA VAL A 400 16.48 2.07 8.34
C VAL A 400 16.76 1.20 9.55
N VAL A 401 15.69 0.64 10.12
CA VAL A 401 15.75 -0.34 11.21
C VAL A 401 15.29 -1.68 10.64
N LEU A 402 16.15 -2.66 10.68
CA LEU A 402 15.86 -4.03 10.24
C LEU A 402 15.70 -4.92 11.46
N THR A 403 14.59 -5.65 11.51
CA THR A 403 14.25 -6.62 12.56
C THR A 403 13.80 -7.95 11.94
N SER A 404 13.63 -8.94 12.78
CA SER A 404 13.01 -10.23 12.42
C SER A 404 11.58 -10.36 12.96
N GLN A 405 11.04 -9.28 13.49
CA GLN A 405 9.66 -9.20 14.00
C GLN A 405 9.13 -7.77 13.82
N PRO A 406 7.84 -7.61 13.51
CA PRO A 406 7.25 -6.30 13.40
C PRO A 406 7.37 -5.50 14.71
N PRO A 407 7.78 -4.23 14.67
CA PRO A 407 7.74 -3.38 15.84
C PRO A 407 6.30 -3.04 16.24
N ALA A 408 6.10 -2.60 17.50
CA ALA A 408 4.77 -2.29 18.03
C ALA A 408 4.03 -1.14 17.28
N ASN A 409 4.77 -0.33 16.54
CA ASN A 409 4.23 0.77 15.72
C ASN A 409 4.20 0.45 14.22
N PHE A 410 4.21 -0.83 13.88
CA PHE A 410 4.00 -1.27 12.50
C PHE A 410 2.60 -0.86 12.03
N HIS A 411 2.42 -0.54 10.74
CA HIS A 411 1.15 -0.06 10.21
C HIS A 411 -0.02 -1.04 10.44
N LEU A 412 0.24 -2.33 10.31
CA LEU A 412 -0.63 -3.38 10.85
C LEU A 412 -0.05 -3.86 12.18
N PRO A 413 -0.81 -3.94 13.27
CA PRO A 413 -0.35 -4.57 14.49
C PRO A 413 -0.21 -6.07 14.27
N LEU A 414 0.83 -6.46 13.57
CA LEU A 414 1.23 -7.85 13.39
C LEU A 414 1.82 -8.33 14.71
N ALA A 415 0.97 -8.63 15.69
CA ALA A 415 1.42 -9.55 16.75
C ALA A 415 1.63 -10.90 16.05
N PRO A 416 2.82 -11.55 16.20
CA PRO A 416 3.02 -12.88 15.64
C PRO A 416 1.88 -13.77 16.12
N THR A 417 1.13 -14.29 15.16
CA THR A 417 0.07 -15.26 15.50
C THR A 417 0.73 -16.52 16.04
N PRO A 418 0.09 -17.29 16.92
CA PRO A 418 0.62 -18.59 17.34
C PRO A 418 0.97 -19.50 16.15
N GLN A 419 0.35 -19.30 15.00
CA GLN A 419 0.59 -20.03 13.77
C GLN A 419 1.91 -19.62 13.09
N GLU A 420 2.25 -18.34 13.04
CA GLU A 420 3.57 -17.88 12.57
C GLU A 420 4.69 -18.45 13.44
N LEU A 421 4.48 -18.50 14.75
CA LEU A 421 5.43 -19.06 15.69
C LEU A 421 5.68 -20.56 15.50
N THR A 422 4.76 -21.29 14.85
CA THR A 422 4.94 -22.73 14.54
C THR A 422 5.73 -22.98 13.27
N HIS A 423 5.77 -22.01 12.35
CA HIS A 423 6.45 -22.14 11.04
C HIS A 423 7.89 -21.61 11.05
N LEU A 424 8.18 -20.63 11.91
CA LEU A 424 9.50 -20.02 12.07
C LEU A 424 10.15 -20.51 13.37
N THR A 425 11.14 -21.37 13.23
CA THR A 425 11.98 -21.79 14.38
C THR A 425 13.01 -20.71 14.69
N GLY A 426 13.30 -20.49 15.97
CA GLY A 426 14.33 -19.56 16.41
C GLY A 426 15.68 -19.80 15.72
N GLY A 427 16.39 -18.72 15.38
CA GLY A 427 17.64 -18.82 14.64
C GLY A 427 18.40 -17.52 14.53
N THR A 428 19.41 -17.52 13.69
CA THR A 428 20.28 -16.38 13.44
C THR A 428 20.28 -16.05 11.97
N TYR A 429 20.07 -14.77 11.64
CA TYR A 429 20.22 -14.25 10.29
C TYR A 429 21.47 -13.39 10.24
N THR A 430 22.37 -13.71 9.31
CA THR A 430 23.59 -12.92 9.05
C THR A 430 23.33 -12.06 7.85
N ILE A 431 23.21 -10.75 8.06
CA ILE A 431 23.03 -9.75 6.99
C ILE A 431 24.40 -9.42 6.43
N ASP A 432 24.59 -9.67 5.14
CA ASP A 432 25.84 -9.42 4.43
C ASP A 432 25.85 -8.02 3.80
N TYR A 433 26.97 -7.36 3.87
CA TYR A 433 27.27 -6.19 3.07
C TYR A 433 28.70 -6.24 2.58
N GLY A 434 28.84 -6.22 1.26
CA GLY A 434 30.14 -6.32 0.58
C GLY A 434 29.99 -6.04 -0.91
N PRO A 435 31.09 -6.03 -1.65
CA PRO A 435 31.04 -5.68 -3.08
C PRO A 435 30.13 -6.58 -3.92
N ALA A 436 29.97 -7.86 -3.53
CA ALA A 436 29.15 -8.84 -4.24
C ALA A 436 27.76 -9.04 -3.60
N THR A 437 27.55 -8.55 -2.39
CA THR A 437 26.33 -8.70 -1.58
C THR A 437 25.98 -7.34 -0.96
N ALA A 438 25.87 -6.34 -1.81
CA ALA A 438 25.64 -4.95 -1.40
C ALA A 438 24.18 -4.75 -1.01
N SER A 439 23.86 -5.06 0.26
CA SER A 439 22.54 -4.72 0.81
C SER A 439 22.35 -3.21 0.78
N ALA A 440 21.18 -2.76 0.29
CA ALA A 440 20.93 -1.34 0.03
C ALA A 440 19.47 -0.98 0.23
N LEU A 441 19.25 0.26 0.65
CA LEU A 441 17.95 0.93 0.65
C LEU A 441 17.89 1.81 -0.60
N ASP A 442 16.98 1.52 -1.50
CA ASP A 442 16.73 2.27 -2.72
C ASP A 442 15.50 3.18 -2.54
N LEU A 443 15.71 4.48 -2.66
CA LEU A 443 14.73 5.52 -2.36
C LEU A 443 14.43 6.40 -3.58
N PRO A 444 13.17 6.73 -3.86
CA PRO A 444 12.79 7.77 -4.80
C PRO A 444 12.99 9.16 -4.14
N LEU A 445 14.18 9.73 -4.28
CA LEU A 445 14.47 11.06 -3.74
C LEU A 445 14.50 12.10 -4.84
N ALA A 446 13.62 13.07 -4.74
CA ALA A 446 13.49 14.18 -5.66
C ALA A 446 13.93 15.53 -5.06
N SER A 447 14.18 16.51 -5.94
CA SER A 447 14.37 17.89 -5.50
C SER A 447 13.03 18.53 -5.15
N PRO A 448 12.89 19.23 -4.01
CA PRO A 448 11.65 19.96 -3.67
C PRO A 448 11.19 20.94 -4.76
N CYS A 449 12.11 21.48 -5.56
CA CYS A 449 11.78 22.42 -6.65
C CYS A 449 10.94 21.77 -7.78
N GLN A 450 10.83 20.45 -7.83
CA GLN A 450 9.99 19.75 -8.81
C GLN A 450 8.50 19.81 -8.46
N PHE A 451 8.17 20.07 -7.21
CA PHE A 451 6.81 20.10 -6.71
C PHE A 451 6.36 21.52 -6.46
N LYS A 452 5.19 21.86 -7.00
CA LYS A 452 4.58 23.16 -6.79
C LYS A 452 3.39 23.01 -5.85
N PRO A 453 3.13 24.01 -5.00
CA PRO A 453 1.88 24.05 -4.25
C PRO A 453 0.69 23.93 -5.20
N SER A 454 -0.33 23.19 -4.76
CA SER A 454 -1.58 23.07 -5.49
C SER A 454 -2.22 24.44 -5.68
N PRO A 455 -2.79 24.74 -6.86
CA PRO A 455 -3.60 25.91 -7.06
C PRO A 455 -4.97 25.81 -6.36
N ALA A 456 -5.39 24.63 -5.93
CA ALA A 456 -6.60 24.42 -5.17
C ALA A 456 -6.47 25.10 -3.80
N ASN A 457 -7.43 25.96 -3.45
CA ASN A 457 -7.42 26.68 -2.18
C ASN A 457 -8.12 25.84 -1.08
N TRP A 458 -7.76 24.57 -1.00
CA TRP A 458 -8.19 23.72 0.11
C TRP A 458 -7.34 24.05 1.32
N GLY A 459 -7.92 24.34 2.44
CA GLY A 459 -7.17 24.55 3.68
C GLY A 459 -6.40 23.29 4.10
N PRO A 460 -5.55 23.36 5.13
CA PRO A 460 -4.97 22.16 5.72
C PRO A 460 -6.12 21.28 6.25
N PRO A 461 -6.08 19.97 5.98
CA PRO A 461 -7.02 19.04 6.60
C PRO A 461 -6.77 19.04 8.10
N SER A 462 -7.84 19.22 8.86
CA SER A 462 -7.80 19.34 10.34
C SER A 462 -8.20 18.04 10.99
#